data_d1aab24ff008b36120e1cadb392b5431
#
_entry.id   d1aab24ff008b36120e1cadb392b5431
#
_cell.length_a   1.000
_cell.length_b   1.000
_cell.length_c   1.000
_cell.angle_alpha   90.00
_cell.angle_beta   90.00
_cell.angle_gamma   90.00
#
_symmetry.space_group_name_H-M   'P 1'
#
loop_
_entity.id
_entity.type
_entity.pdbx_description
1 polymer ?
#
loop_
_entity_poly.entity_id
_entity_poly.type
_entity_poly.pdbx_seq_one_letter_code
_entity_poly.pdbx_strand_id
1 'polypeptide(L)'
;MSFPILTVIALLPFVGGVITMMLRGAAARATGMVFSLVTLVLGVYAFIVGVNGTNLSETHRWIRAVGAWYALGGDGLSLTMILLVVILVPVVLLAEWHVGDDETARWSTGAFFGLALMLEGLAIYCFAATDVLLFYLMFEATLIPMYFLIAGWGGPRRGRAAMKFLLYSLAGGLVMLFAVIGVGVHGGSFLLSDLAKVDFSGTIGKELFVGFFIAFAIKAPMVPVHT
;
A
#
# COMPACT_ATOMS: atom_id res chain seq x y z
N MET A 1 25.10 3.32 9.87
CA MET A 1 24.00 3.13 8.89
C MET A 1 23.14 2.00 9.43
N SER A 2 21.94 2.29 9.88
CA SER A 2 20.96 1.26 10.25
C SER A 2 20.55 0.54 8.98
N PHE A 3 20.43 -0.78 9.03
CA PHE A 3 19.95 -1.58 7.90
C PHE A 3 18.52 -1.12 7.53
N PRO A 4 18.22 -0.86 6.24
CA PRO A 4 16.93 -0.32 5.81
C PRO A 4 15.85 -1.42 5.82
N ILE A 5 15.44 -1.82 7.01
CA ILE A 5 14.55 -2.98 7.21
C ILE A 5 13.15 -2.74 6.67
N LEU A 6 12.58 -1.55 6.82
CA LEU A 6 11.24 -1.22 6.33
C LEU A 6 11.19 -1.23 4.80
N THR A 7 12.23 -0.67 4.16
CA THR A 7 12.38 -0.74 2.70
C THR A 7 12.46 -2.19 2.23
N VAL A 8 13.23 -3.04 2.91
CA VAL A 8 13.39 -4.45 2.53
C VAL A 8 12.06 -5.21 2.68
N ILE A 9 11.35 -5.04 3.80
CA ILE A 9 10.06 -5.70 4.05
C ILE A 9 9.01 -5.29 3.00
N ALA A 10 8.99 -4.03 2.58
CA ALA A 10 8.03 -3.56 1.59
C ALA A 10 8.42 -3.96 0.15
N LEU A 11 9.70 -3.91 -0.19
CA LEU A 11 10.19 -4.22 -1.54
C LEU A 11 10.21 -5.72 -1.84
N LEU A 12 10.46 -6.55 -0.83
CA LEU A 12 10.58 -8.01 -0.99
C LEU A 12 9.32 -8.66 -1.59
N PRO A 13 8.10 -8.45 -1.05
CA PRO A 13 6.90 -9.02 -1.65
C PRO A 13 6.58 -8.39 -3.00
N PHE A 14 6.90 -7.12 -3.22
CA PHE A 14 6.71 -6.48 -4.52
C PHE A 14 7.56 -7.16 -5.61
N VAL A 15 8.85 -7.35 -5.37
CA VAL A 15 9.76 -8.06 -6.29
C VAL A 15 9.36 -9.52 -6.42
N GLY A 16 9.03 -10.18 -5.30
CA GLY A 16 8.51 -11.55 -5.28
C GLY A 16 7.24 -11.69 -6.12
N GLY A 17 6.36 -10.69 -6.08
CA GLY A 17 5.16 -10.63 -6.89
C GLY A 17 5.46 -10.61 -8.39
N VAL A 18 6.40 -9.77 -8.83
CA VAL A 18 6.83 -9.73 -10.24
C VAL A 18 7.40 -11.06 -10.69
N ILE A 19 8.26 -11.69 -9.88
CA ILE A 19 8.84 -13.01 -10.19
C ILE A 19 7.75 -14.07 -10.27
N THR A 20 6.83 -14.09 -9.29
CA THR A 20 5.73 -15.07 -9.22
C THR A 20 4.80 -14.98 -10.42
N MET A 21 4.54 -13.77 -10.95
CA MET A 21 3.75 -13.57 -12.17
C MET A 21 4.36 -14.22 -13.42
N MET A 22 5.67 -14.39 -13.45
CA MET A 22 6.36 -15.05 -14.58
C MET A 22 6.28 -16.57 -14.51
N LEU A 23 5.83 -17.13 -13.39
CA LEU A 23 5.73 -18.55 -13.13
C LEU A 23 4.29 -19.06 -13.31
N ARG A 24 4.13 -20.38 -13.41
CA ARG A 24 2.82 -21.04 -13.55
C ARG A 24 2.69 -22.24 -12.62
N GLY A 25 1.45 -22.59 -12.30
CA GLY A 25 1.12 -23.81 -11.54
C GLY A 25 1.82 -23.90 -10.20
N ALA A 26 2.37 -25.06 -9.88
CA ALA A 26 3.00 -25.33 -8.59
C ALA A 26 4.22 -24.42 -8.28
N ALA A 27 5.00 -24.05 -9.30
CA ALA A 27 6.14 -23.17 -9.12
C ALA A 27 5.70 -21.76 -8.68
N ALA A 28 4.62 -21.23 -9.26
CA ALA A 28 4.07 -19.93 -8.85
C ALA A 28 3.57 -19.95 -7.39
N ARG A 29 2.86 -21.01 -7.00
CA ARG A 29 2.36 -21.19 -5.62
C ARG A 29 3.50 -21.26 -4.63
N ALA A 30 4.49 -22.12 -4.89
CA ALA A 30 5.64 -22.28 -4.01
C ALA A 30 6.43 -20.98 -3.86
N THR A 31 6.73 -20.30 -4.97
CA THR A 31 7.47 -19.04 -4.97
C THR A 31 6.69 -17.95 -4.24
N GLY A 32 5.42 -17.78 -4.55
CA GLY A 32 4.56 -16.78 -3.90
C GLY A 32 4.46 -17.01 -2.40
N MET A 33 4.27 -18.25 -1.97
CA MET A 33 4.23 -18.62 -0.56
C MET A 33 5.56 -18.37 0.15
N VAL A 34 6.69 -18.70 -0.48
CA VAL A 34 8.03 -18.45 0.10
C VAL A 34 8.24 -16.96 0.33
N PHE A 35 7.96 -16.10 -0.67
CA PHE A 35 8.11 -14.65 -0.51
C PHE A 35 7.21 -14.11 0.60
N SER A 36 5.95 -14.52 0.64
CA SER A 36 5.00 -14.13 1.68
C SER A 36 5.45 -14.55 3.08
N LEU A 37 5.93 -15.79 3.26
CA LEU A 37 6.45 -16.27 4.55
C LEU A 37 7.74 -15.56 4.97
N VAL A 38 8.63 -15.26 4.04
CA VAL A 38 9.85 -14.50 4.35
C VAL A 38 9.48 -13.08 4.77
N THR A 39 8.52 -12.44 4.07
CA THR A 39 8.00 -11.12 4.45
C THR A 39 7.35 -11.16 5.84
N LEU A 40 6.58 -12.21 6.17
CA LEU A 40 6.01 -12.43 7.49
C LEU A 40 7.11 -12.48 8.58
N VAL A 41 8.16 -13.28 8.39
CA VAL A 41 9.25 -13.39 9.36
C VAL A 41 9.93 -12.05 9.59
N LEU A 42 10.22 -11.32 8.51
CA LEU A 42 10.84 -10.00 8.60
C LEU A 42 9.90 -8.95 9.24
N GLY A 43 8.61 -9.00 8.95
CA GLY A 43 7.60 -8.13 9.56
C GLY A 43 7.45 -8.37 11.06
N VAL A 44 7.40 -9.63 11.48
CA VAL A 44 7.41 -10.01 12.92
C VAL A 44 8.69 -9.54 13.59
N TYR A 45 9.85 -9.73 12.96
CA TYR A 45 11.13 -9.24 13.47
C TYR A 45 11.11 -7.71 13.65
N ALA A 46 10.67 -6.96 12.64
CA ALA A 46 10.57 -5.49 12.72
C ALA A 46 9.62 -5.05 13.84
N PHE A 47 8.48 -5.74 14.01
CA PHE A 47 7.55 -5.47 15.09
C PHE A 47 8.20 -5.65 16.47
N ILE A 48 8.87 -6.79 16.70
CA ILE A 48 9.55 -7.10 17.98
C ILE A 48 10.63 -6.05 18.27
N VAL A 49 11.46 -5.72 17.28
CA VAL A 49 12.57 -4.76 17.43
C VAL A 49 12.04 -3.36 17.69
N GLY A 50 10.97 -2.96 16.99
CA GLY A 50 10.33 -1.65 17.17
C GLY A 50 9.64 -1.50 18.54
N VAL A 51 8.92 -2.52 19.00
CA VAL A 51 8.30 -2.52 20.34
C VAL A 51 9.35 -2.47 21.46
N ASN A 52 10.53 -3.05 21.24
CA ASN A 52 11.65 -2.97 22.18
C ASN A 52 12.40 -1.62 22.15
N GLY A 53 11.84 -0.60 21.48
CA GLY A 53 12.35 0.77 21.52
C GLY A 53 13.40 1.12 20.47
N THR A 54 13.67 0.23 19.51
CA THR A 54 14.56 0.57 18.40
C THR A 54 13.84 1.48 17.41
N ASN A 55 14.43 2.62 17.12
CA ASN A 55 13.90 3.54 16.11
C ASN A 55 14.12 2.97 14.71
N LEU A 56 13.02 2.58 14.07
CA LEU A 56 13.00 2.10 12.69
C LEU A 56 12.62 3.27 11.76
N SER A 57 13.54 4.20 11.57
CA SER A 57 13.35 5.32 10.65
C SER A 57 14.37 5.31 9.53
N GLU A 58 13.89 5.50 8.30
CA GLU A 58 14.69 5.56 7.08
C GLU A 58 14.32 6.86 6.35
N THR A 59 15.27 7.79 6.18
CA THR A 59 14.98 9.07 5.55
C THR A 59 16.07 9.42 4.54
N HIS A 60 15.67 9.50 3.27
CA HIS A 60 16.55 9.85 2.16
C HIS A 60 15.91 10.92 1.29
N ARG A 61 16.68 11.88 0.80
CA ARG A 61 16.18 12.87 -0.16
C ARG A 61 15.83 12.19 -1.48
N TRP A 62 14.59 12.36 -1.93
CA TRP A 62 14.10 11.74 -3.16
C TRP A 62 13.91 12.77 -4.27
N ILE A 63 12.83 13.55 -4.25
CA ILE A 63 12.52 14.52 -5.31
C ILE A 63 12.82 15.94 -4.78
N ARG A 64 14.05 16.39 -5.01
CA ARG A 64 14.53 17.69 -4.50
C ARG A 64 13.72 18.88 -5.01
N ALA A 65 13.23 18.82 -6.25
CA ALA A 65 12.48 19.90 -6.89
C ALA A 65 11.17 20.25 -6.17
N VAL A 66 10.52 19.26 -5.55
CA VAL A 66 9.26 19.45 -4.81
C VAL A 66 9.42 19.28 -3.29
N GLY A 67 10.63 19.02 -2.81
CA GLY A 67 10.87 18.84 -1.38
C GLY A 67 10.38 17.52 -0.79
N ALA A 68 10.17 16.50 -1.62
CA ALA A 68 9.70 15.19 -1.18
C ALA A 68 10.86 14.28 -0.74
N TRP A 69 10.59 13.48 0.30
CA TRP A 69 11.53 12.55 0.89
C TRP A 69 11.06 11.11 0.74
N TYR A 70 12.00 10.22 0.51
CA TYR A 70 11.77 8.81 0.77
C TYR A 70 11.95 8.59 2.26
N ALA A 71 10.85 8.65 2.98
CA ALA A 71 10.87 8.60 4.44
C ALA A 71 9.90 7.53 4.93
N LEU A 72 10.44 6.56 5.64
CA LEU A 72 9.72 5.47 6.27
C LEU A 72 9.95 5.52 7.78
N GLY A 73 8.95 5.15 8.56
CA GLY A 73 9.01 5.07 10.01
C GLY A 73 8.15 3.94 10.55
N GLY A 74 8.61 3.35 11.64
CA GLY A 74 7.90 2.27 12.33
C GLY A 74 7.47 2.73 13.73
N ASP A 75 6.35 3.45 13.83
CA ASP A 75 5.69 3.67 15.12
C ASP A 75 4.81 2.49 15.52
N GLY A 76 4.25 2.51 16.73
CA GLY A 76 3.44 1.41 17.25
C GLY A 76 2.21 1.10 16.38
N LEU A 77 1.59 2.12 15.76
CA LEU A 77 0.43 1.95 14.90
C LEU A 77 0.84 1.35 13.56
N SER A 78 1.84 1.93 12.90
CA SER A 78 2.32 1.45 11.59
C SER A 78 2.85 0.02 11.67
N LEU A 79 3.64 -0.31 12.70
CA LEU A 79 4.14 -1.67 12.90
C LEU A 79 3.02 -2.68 13.13
N THR A 80 1.95 -2.30 13.85
CA THR A 80 0.78 -3.16 14.05
C THR A 80 0.04 -3.38 12.74
N MET A 81 -0.12 -2.36 11.91
CA MET A 81 -0.76 -2.47 10.58
C MET A 81 0.09 -3.31 9.63
N ILE A 82 1.42 -3.13 9.63
CA ILE A 82 2.35 -3.96 8.87
C ILE A 82 2.23 -5.43 9.32
N LEU A 83 2.23 -5.69 10.63
CA LEU A 83 2.08 -7.04 11.18
C LEU A 83 0.78 -7.69 10.71
N LEU A 84 -0.33 -6.94 10.71
CA LEU A 84 -1.62 -7.43 10.21
C LEU A 84 -1.53 -7.86 8.74
N VAL A 85 -0.92 -7.03 7.88
CA VAL A 85 -0.79 -7.33 6.45
C VAL A 85 0.06 -8.56 6.21
N VAL A 86 1.24 -8.65 6.84
CA VAL A 86 2.16 -9.78 6.63
C VAL A 86 1.64 -11.11 7.19
N ILE A 87 0.69 -11.09 8.15
CA ILE A 87 -0.03 -12.28 8.60
C ILE A 87 -1.15 -12.66 7.64
N LEU A 88 -1.89 -11.65 7.15
CA LEU A 88 -3.08 -11.88 6.34
C LEU A 88 -2.75 -12.47 4.97
N VAL A 89 -1.69 -11.97 4.30
CA VAL A 89 -1.39 -12.37 2.92
C VAL A 89 -1.04 -13.87 2.80
N PRO A 90 -0.18 -14.49 3.62
CA PRO A 90 0.02 -15.94 3.57
C PRO A 90 -1.29 -16.74 3.76
N VAL A 91 -2.18 -16.27 4.64
CA VAL A 91 -3.49 -16.91 4.86
C VAL A 91 -4.36 -16.82 3.62
N VAL A 92 -4.39 -15.66 2.97
CA VAL A 92 -5.13 -15.46 1.71
C VAL A 92 -4.56 -16.37 0.60
N LEU A 93 -3.24 -16.44 0.45
CA LEU A 93 -2.60 -17.31 -0.55
C LEU A 93 -2.87 -18.80 -0.28
N LEU A 94 -2.97 -19.20 0.98
CA LEU A 94 -3.36 -20.57 1.35
C LEU A 94 -4.84 -20.84 1.06
N ALA A 95 -5.72 -19.88 1.36
CA ALA A 95 -7.16 -20.02 1.10
C ALA A 95 -7.45 -20.15 -0.41
N GLU A 96 -6.73 -19.38 -1.21
CA GLU A 96 -6.86 -19.34 -2.68
C GLU A 96 -5.82 -20.24 -3.40
N TRP A 97 -5.38 -21.32 -2.73
CA TRP A 97 -4.32 -22.18 -3.26
C TRP A 97 -4.61 -22.75 -4.64
N HIS A 98 -5.87 -23.05 -4.93
CA HIS A 98 -6.34 -23.64 -6.18
C HIS A 98 -6.86 -22.61 -7.20
N VAL A 99 -6.70 -21.32 -6.93
CA VAL A 99 -7.10 -20.26 -7.86
C VAL A 99 -6.37 -20.42 -9.19
N GLY A 100 -7.13 -20.42 -10.30
CA GLY A 100 -6.58 -20.58 -11.65
C GLY A 100 -6.25 -22.01 -12.07
N ASP A 101 -6.69 -23.03 -11.31
CA ASP A 101 -6.59 -24.46 -11.73
C ASP A 101 -7.66 -24.84 -12.75
N ASP A 102 -8.75 -24.11 -12.84
CA ASP A 102 -9.80 -24.35 -13.83
C ASP A 102 -9.32 -24.04 -15.24
N GLU A 103 -9.59 -24.95 -16.20
CA GLU A 103 -9.27 -24.75 -17.62
C GLU A 103 -9.93 -23.49 -18.22
N THR A 104 -11.02 -23.03 -17.60
CA THR A 104 -11.75 -21.81 -17.95
C THR A 104 -11.16 -20.53 -17.31
N ALA A 105 -10.17 -20.67 -16.43
CA ALA A 105 -9.56 -19.52 -15.76
C ALA A 105 -8.83 -18.65 -16.78
N ARG A 106 -9.28 -17.41 -16.91
CA ARG A 106 -8.72 -16.44 -17.86
C ARG A 106 -7.29 -16.02 -17.48
N TRP A 107 -6.94 -16.09 -16.21
CA TRP A 107 -5.69 -15.60 -15.66
C TRP A 107 -5.04 -16.69 -14.80
N SER A 108 -3.70 -16.75 -14.86
CA SER A 108 -2.93 -17.79 -14.20
C SER A 108 -2.88 -17.63 -12.68
N THR A 109 -2.65 -18.73 -11.96
CA THR A 109 -2.32 -18.74 -10.53
C THR A 109 -1.19 -17.76 -10.20
N GLY A 110 -0.14 -17.72 -11.05
CA GLY A 110 0.98 -16.79 -10.86
C GLY A 110 0.58 -15.31 -10.89
N ALA A 111 -0.42 -14.96 -11.72
CA ALA A 111 -0.96 -13.61 -11.76
C ALA A 111 -1.69 -13.24 -10.45
N PHE A 112 -2.48 -14.14 -9.87
CA PHE A 112 -3.17 -13.90 -8.60
C PHE A 112 -2.17 -13.73 -7.45
N PHE A 113 -1.30 -14.72 -7.27
CA PHE A 113 -0.29 -14.70 -6.21
C PHE A 113 0.64 -13.50 -6.33
N GLY A 114 1.06 -13.20 -7.56
CA GLY A 114 1.94 -12.05 -7.81
C GLY A 114 1.28 -10.70 -7.52
N LEU A 115 0.01 -10.51 -7.92
CA LEU A 115 -0.75 -9.30 -7.62
C LEU A 115 -1.02 -9.14 -6.11
N ALA A 116 -1.31 -10.24 -5.41
CA ALA A 116 -1.48 -10.22 -3.97
C ALA A 116 -0.20 -9.80 -3.23
N LEU A 117 0.96 -10.34 -3.64
CA LEU A 117 2.26 -9.94 -3.10
C LEU A 117 2.62 -8.48 -3.44
N MET A 118 2.33 -8.02 -4.66
CA MET A 118 2.54 -6.60 -5.01
C MET A 118 1.68 -5.69 -4.13
N LEU A 119 0.43 -6.07 -3.89
CA LEU A 119 -0.47 -5.33 -3.01
C LEU A 119 0.06 -5.32 -1.57
N GLU A 120 0.60 -6.43 -1.07
CA GLU A 120 1.26 -6.53 0.23
C GLU A 120 2.39 -5.50 0.36
N GLY A 121 3.32 -5.48 -0.59
CA GLY A 121 4.44 -4.53 -0.58
C GLY A 121 4.00 -3.07 -0.59
N LEU A 122 3.03 -2.72 -1.45
CA LEU A 122 2.48 -1.36 -1.52
C LEU A 122 1.74 -0.97 -0.24
N ALA A 123 1.00 -1.88 0.38
CA ALA A 123 0.33 -1.64 1.66
C ALA A 123 1.35 -1.40 2.80
N ILE A 124 2.43 -2.18 2.84
CA ILE A 124 3.51 -1.98 3.81
C ILE A 124 4.15 -0.60 3.62
N TYR A 125 4.42 -0.18 2.36
CA TYR A 125 4.89 1.18 2.09
C TYR A 125 3.93 2.26 2.58
N CYS A 126 2.62 2.08 2.37
CA CYS A 126 1.60 3.03 2.86
C CYS A 126 1.66 3.19 4.38
N PHE A 127 1.74 2.07 5.11
CA PHE A 127 1.75 2.10 6.58
C PHE A 127 3.07 2.60 7.17
N ALA A 128 4.18 2.39 6.46
CA ALA A 128 5.49 2.87 6.89
C ALA A 128 5.80 4.31 6.47
N ALA A 129 5.09 4.89 5.49
CA ALA A 129 5.40 6.21 4.95
C ALA A 129 5.23 7.32 6.00
N THR A 130 6.29 8.10 6.20
CA THR A 130 6.32 9.31 7.05
C THR A 130 6.46 10.59 6.23
N ASP A 131 6.38 10.49 4.90
CA ASP A 131 6.24 11.59 3.96
C ASP A 131 4.86 11.50 3.29
N VAL A 132 4.09 12.58 3.30
CA VAL A 132 2.69 12.58 2.83
C VAL A 132 2.59 12.35 1.33
N LEU A 133 3.58 12.81 0.54
CA LEU A 133 3.60 12.56 -0.90
C LEU A 133 3.96 11.11 -1.21
N LEU A 134 4.92 10.52 -0.49
CA LEU A 134 5.26 9.10 -0.60
C LEU A 134 4.06 8.23 -0.23
N PHE A 135 3.38 8.55 0.88
CA PHE A 135 2.14 7.89 1.28
C PHE A 135 1.10 7.93 0.16
N TYR A 136 0.84 9.12 -0.40
CA TYR A 136 -0.12 9.29 -1.48
C TYR A 136 0.21 8.40 -2.70
N LEU A 137 1.47 8.44 -3.15
CA LEU A 137 1.89 7.67 -4.33
C LEU A 137 1.73 6.16 -4.12
N MET A 138 2.13 5.64 -2.95
CA MET A 138 1.98 4.21 -2.65
C MET A 138 0.52 3.81 -2.48
N PHE A 139 -0.28 4.68 -1.85
CA PHE A 139 -1.72 4.50 -1.69
C PHE A 139 -2.44 4.42 -3.03
N GLU A 140 -2.15 5.31 -3.98
CA GLU A 140 -2.71 5.26 -5.32
C GLU A 140 -2.19 4.05 -6.12
N ALA A 141 -0.92 3.69 -5.96
CA ALA A 141 -0.35 2.52 -6.62
C ALA A 141 -1.07 1.22 -6.25
N THR A 142 -1.68 1.11 -5.05
CA THR A 142 -2.50 -0.06 -4.65
C THR A 142 -3.70 -0.29 -5.56
N LEU A 143 -4.18 0.74 -6.26
CA LEU A 143 -5.31 0.61 -7.19
C LEU A 143 -4.98 -0.32 -8.37
N ILE A 144 -3.72 -0.35 -8.80
CA ILE A 144 -3.30 -1.15 -9.94
C ILE A 144 -3.49 -2.65 -9.67
N PRO A 145 -2.87 -3.26 -8.65
CA PRO A 145 -3.08 -4.67 -8.37
C PRO A 145 -4.55 -4.97 -7.99
N MET A 146 -5.23 -4.09 -7.26
CA MET A 146 -6.64 -4.27 -6.92
C MET A 146 -7.54 -4.30 -8.16
N TYR A 147 -7.33 -3.39 -9.11
CA TYR A 147 -8.07 -3.40 -10.37
C TYR A 147 -7.94 -4.75 -11.09
N PHE A 148 -6.71 -5.26 -11.21
CA PHE A 148 -6.46 -6.53 -11.87
C PHE A 148 -7.03 -7.72 -11.08
N LEU A 149 -6.95 -7.73 -9.76
CA LEU A 149 -7.56 -8.76 -8.93
C LEU A 149 -9.09 -8.81 -9.13
N ILE A 150 -9.77 -7.66 -9.12
CA ILE A 150 -11.21 -7.58 -9.36
C ILE A 150 -11.55 -8.02 -10.80
N ALA A 151 -10.79 -7.54 -11.80
CA ALA A 151 -11.03 -7.84 -13.21
C ALA A 151 -10.75 -9.33 -13.57
N GLY A 152 -9.78 -9.94 -12.88
CA GLY A 152 -9.38 -11.33 -13.10
C GLY A 152 -10.32 -12.35 -12.44
N TRP A 153 -10.62 -12.16 -11.16
CA TRP A 153 -11.28 -13.16 -10.32
C TRP A 153 -12.62 -12.70 -9.72
N GLY A 154 -13.12 -11.53 -10.08
CA GLY A 154 -14.45 -11.06 -9.66
C GLY A 154 -15.59 -11.86 -10.30
N GLY A 155 -16.84 -11.51 -9.92
CA GLY A 155 -18.06 -12.16 -10.38
C GLY A 155 -18.39 -11.90 -11.87
N PRO A 156 -19.62 -12.28 -12.33
CA PRO A 156 -20.00 -12.23 -13.76
C PRO A 156 -19.84 -10.85 -14.42
N ARG A 157 -19.98 -9.78 -13.68
CA ARG A 157 -19.84 -8.38 -14.17
C ARG A 157 -18.52 -7.73 -13.78
N ARG A 158 -17.48 -8.53 -13.48
CA ARG A 158 -16.16 -8.11 -12.96
C ARG A 158 -15.50 -6.97 -13.73
N GLY A 159 -15.56 -6.95 -15.07
CA GLY A 159 -14.95 -5.89 -15.87
C GLY A 159 -15.57 -4.51 -15.62
N ARG A 160 -16.92 -4.43 -15.52
CA ARG A 160 -17.60 -3.17 -15.15
C ARG A 160 -17.32 -2.77 -13.72
N ALA A 161 -17.29 -3.75 -12.80
CA ALA A 161 -17.01 -3.50 -11.39
C ALA A 161 -15.59 -2.97 -11.20
N ALA A 162 -14.59 -3.59 -11.84
CA ALA A 162 -13.21 -3.15 -11.80
C ALA A 162 -13.02 -1.74 -12.36
N MET A 163 -13.64 -1.43 -13.51
CA MET A 163 -13.56 -0.10 -14.10
C MET A 163 -14.25 0.95 -13.21
N LYS A 164 -15.43 0.64 -12.66
CA LYS A 164 -16.13 1.53 -11.73
C LYS A 164 -15.29 1.78 -10.47
N PHE A 165 -14.71 0.72 -9.90
CA PHE A 165 -13.80 0.82 -8.76
C PHE A 165 -12.61 1.72 -9.07
N LEU A 166 -11.91 1.49 -10.21
CA LEU A 166 -10.75 2.27 -10.60
C LEU A 166 -11.09 3.75 -10.77
N LEU A 167 -12.11 4.07 -11.59
CA LEU A 167 -12.48 5.46 -11.88
C LEU A 167 -12.94 6.20 -10.63
N TYR A 168 -13.73 5.54 -9.78
CA TYR A 168 -14.25 6.14 -8.57
C TYR A 168 -13.16 6.38 -7.53
N SER A 169 -12.28 5.40 -7.32
CA SER A 169 -11.15 5.53 -6.41
C SER A 169 -10.13 6.55 -6.90
N LEU A 170 -9.85 6.59 -8.22
CA LEU A 170 -8.95 7.57 -8.83
C LEU A 170 -9.49 9.00 -8.68
N ALA A 171 -10.81 9.20 -8.83
CA ALA A 171 -11.43 10.51 -8.60
C ALA A 171 -11.23 10.98 -7.15
N GLY A 172 -11.41 10.07 -6.18
CA GLY A 172 -11.09 10.34 -4.77
C GLY A 172 -9.61 10.65 -4.54
N GLY A 173 -8.73 9.89 -5.19
CA GLY A 173 -7.28 10.11 -5.14
C GLY A 173 -6.84 11.44 -5.73
N LEU A 174 -7.47 11.92 -6.80
CA LEU A 174 -7.19 13.27 -7.32
C LEU A 174 -7.56 14.37 -6.33
N VAL A 175 -8.68 14.22 -5.61
CA VAL A 175 -9.03 15.16 -4.53
C VAL A 175 -7.97 15.12 -3.42
N MET A 176 -7.50 13.92 -3.07
CA MET A 176 -6.42 13.75 -2.10
C MET A 176 -5.11 14.40 -2.56
N LEU A 177 -4.77 14.28 -3.86
CA LEU A 177 -3.57 14.92 -4.43
C LEU A 177 -3.56 16.43 -4.23
N PHE A 178 -4.71 17.10 -4.47
CA PHE A 178 -4.82 18.52 -4.20
C PHE A 178 -4.59 18.86 -2.73
N ALA A 179 -5.14 18.05 -1.82
CA ALA A 179 -4.90 18.23 -0.39
C ALA A 179 -3.43 17.98 0.00
N VAL A 180 -2.80 16.94 -0.54
CA VAL A 180 -1.37 16.63 -0.33
C VAL A 180 -0.47 17.79 -0.81
N ILE A 181 -0.71 18.30 -2.02
CA ILE A 181 0.02 19.45 -2.56
C ILE A 181 -0.21 20.68 -1.68
N GLY A 182 -1.46 20.92 -1.27
CA GLY A 182 -1.81 22.04 -0.39
C GLY A 182 -1.09 21.98 0.95
N VAL A 183 -1.01 20.81 1.57
CA VAL A 183 -0.24 20.59 2.80
C VAL A 183 1.26 20.85 2.58
N GLY A 184 1.83 20.33 1.50
CA GLY A 184 3.25 20.54 1.18
C GLY A 184 3.59 22.00 0.91
N VAL A 185 2.76 22.72 0.17
CA VAL A 185 2.96 24.14 -0.15
C VAL A 185 2.80 25.02 1.10
N HIS A 186 1.77 24.78 1.90
CA HIS A 186 1.52 25.55 3.12
C HIS A 186 2.55 25.22 4.22
N GLY A 187 2.91 23.94 4.36
CA GLY A 187 3.84 23.46 5.39
C GLY A 187 5.32 23.60 5.01
N GLY A 188 5.65 23.86 3.74
CA GLY A 188 7.03 23.93 3.25
C GLY A 188 7.79 22.60 3.24
N SER A 189 7.13 21.49 3.59
CA SER A 189 7.70 20.14 3.64
C SER A 189 6.57 19.10 3.46
N PHE A 190 6.93 17.88 3.03
CA PHE A 190 6.01 16.74 3.02
C PHE A 190 6.26 15.77 4.19
N LEU A 191 7.32 15.99 4.98
CA LEU A 191 7.61 15.19 6.16
C LEU A 191 6.58 15.43 7.28
N LEU A 192 5.98 14.36 7.80
CA LEU A 192 5.02 14.43 8.90
C LEU A 192 5.61 15.10 10.15
N SER A 193 6.90 14.87 10.43
CA SER A 193 7.61 15.49 11.56
C SER A 193 7.72 17.02 11.46
N ASP A 194 7.78 17.55 10.24
CA ASP A 194 7.82 19.00 10.00
C ASP A 194 6.41 19.57 9.99
N LEU A 195 5.48 18.89 9.33
CA LEU A 195 4.08 19.29 9.26
C LEU A 195 3.40 19.34 10.63
N ALA A 196 3.80 18.46 11.56
CA ALA A 196 3.30 18.47 12.94
C ALA A 196 3.63 19.77 13.72
N LYS A 197 4.58 20.57 13.24
CA LYS A 197 4.98 21.84 13.83
C LYS A 197 4.29 23.05 13.20
N VAL A 198 3.62 22.84 12.07
CA VAL A 198 2.94 23.89 11.30
C VAL A 198 1.55 24.13 11.84
N ASP A 199 1.16 25.38 11.98
CA ASP A 199 -0.20 25.74 12.34
C ASP A 199 -1.13 25.65 11.13
N PHE A 200 -1.99 24.67 11.12
CA PHE A 200 -3.08 24.47 10.16
C PHE A 200 -4.43 24.99 10.70
N SER A 201 -4.42 25.89 11.67
CA SER A 201 -5.63 26.55 12.12
C SER A 201 -6.21 27.46 11.02
N GLY A 202 -7.52 27.71 11.06
CA GLY A 202 -8.17 28.59 10.10
C GLY A 202 -8.79 27.89 8.88
N THR A 203 -9.04 28.66 7.82
CA THR A 203 -9.80 28.19 6.63
C THR A 203 -9.03 27.15 5.82
N ILE A 204 -7.73 27.37 5.62
CA ILE A 204 -6.86 26.47 4.84
C ILE A 204 -6.83 25.07 5.46
N GLY A 205 -6.62 24.96 6.77
CA GLY A 205 -6.61 23.66 7.43
C GLY A 205 -7.94 22.91 7.31
N LYS A 206 -9.07 23.62 7.35
CA LYS A 206 -10.39 23.04 7.15
C LYS A 206 -10.58 22.53 5.71
N GLU A 207 -10.15 23.30 4.72
CA GLU A 207 -10.22 22.90 3.31
C GLU A 207 -9.36 21.68 3.02
N LEU A 208 -8.13 21.64 3.53
CA LEU A 208 -7.23 20.49 3.41
C LEU A 208 -7.80 19.26 4.12
N PHE A 209 -8.35 19.42 5.32
CA PHE A 209 -9.02 18.34 6.04
C PHE A 209 -10.20 17.76 5.24
N VAL A 210 -11.04 18.63 4.66
CA VAL A 210 -12.18 18.19 3.84
C VAL A 210 -11.69 17.42 2.61
N GLY A 211 -10.59 17.85 1.97
CA GLY A 211 -9.99 17.13 0.84
C GLY A 211 -9.55 15.71 1.21
N PHE A 212 -8.80 15.54 2.31
CA PHE A 212 -8.45 14.21 2.82
C PHE A 212 -9.67 13.40 3.24
N PHE A 213 -10.63 14.03 3.94
CA PHE A 213 -11.83 13.36 4.41
C PHE A 213 -12.65 12.78 3.25
N ILE A 214 -12.86 13.55 2.17
CA ILE A 214 -13.59 13.09 0.96
C ILE A 214 -12.87 11.89 0.35
N ALA A 215 -11.55 11.96 0.18
CA ALA A 215 -10.78 10.88 -0.40
C ALA A 215 -10.86 9.60 0.44
N PHE A 216 -10.71 9.70 1.75
CA PHE A 216 -10.83 8.56 2.66
C PHE A 216 -12.27 8.03 2.75
N ALA A 217 -13.28 8.90 2.70
CA ALA A 217 -14.68 8.49 2.67
C ALA A 217 -15.03 7.67 1.43
N ILE A 218 -14.45 8.04 0.27
CA ILE A 218 -14.57 7.27 -0.97
C ILE A 218 -13.87 5.91 -0.85
N LYS A 219 -12.67 5.88 -0.30
CA LYS A 219 -11.85 4.66 -0.19
C LYS A 219 -12.39 3.69 0.86
N ALA A 220 -12.89 4.21 2.00
CA ALA A 220 -13.48 3.44 3.11
C ALA A 220 -14.97 3.17 2.95
N PRO A 221 -15.52 3.15 1.76
CA PRO A 221 -16.90 3.24 1.27
C PRO A 221 -17.91 3.79 2.29
N MET A 222 -17.73 5.03 2.72
CA MET A 222 -18.65 5.67 3.65
C MET A 222 -19.92 6.17 2.92
N VAL A 223 -21.07 6.07 3.57
CA VAL A 223 -22.34 6.65 3.05
C VAL A 223 -22.24 8.19 3.08
N PRO A 224 -22.60 8.90 1.98
CA PRO A 224 -23.29 8.47 0.75
C PRO A 224 -22.37 8.07 -0.40
N VAL A 225 -21.05 8.11 -0.24
CA VAL A 225 -20.05 7.91 -1.31
C VAL A 225 -19.58 6.45 -1.47
N HIS A 226 -20.37 5.49 -1.02
CA HIS A 226 -20.02 4.06 -0.95
C HIS A 226 -20.19 3.26 -2.26
N THR A 227 -20.53 3.89 -3.36
CA THR A 227 -20.78 3.20 -4.65
C THR A 227 -19.53 2.78 -5.36
#